data_8634bbf76613374eff4de6d6fe996424
#
_entry.id   8634bbf76613374eff4de6d6fe996424
#
_cell.length_a   1.000
_cell.length_b   1.000
_cell.length_c   1.000
_cell.angle_alpha   90.00
_cell.angle_beta   90.00
_cell.angle_gamma   90.00
#
_symmetry.space_group_name_H-M   'P 1'
#
loop_
_entity.id
_entity.type
_entity.pdbx_description
1 polymer ?
#
loop_
_entity_poly.entity_id
_entity_poly.type
_entity_poly.pdbx_seq_one_letter_code
_entity_poly.pdbx_strand_id
1 'polypeptide(L)'
;PYDLLISDIEFEDDDSVQQIKDGLSLVKAVKELQPDIKVVILTAKDRSSLINGMFKANQIDGLVRKSRRDGQHLREALQAVADNRTYHSPDSKKYLQEQNSHEFTKFDLHIIKLLYQGVSQKEMPDYLQQRDIRPSSLSSIEKRLNLMKDVLGFTKNEQLMAYCKEMELI
;
A
#
# COMPACT_ATOMS: atom_id res chain seq x y z
N PRO A 1 2.97 22.09 19.65
CA PRO A 1 3.64 21.14 18.78
C PRO A 1 3.87 19.82 19.51
N TYR A 2 3.86 18.72 18.76
CA TYR A 2 4.16 17.38 19.26
C TYR A 2 5.41 16.87 18.53
N ASP A 3 6.22 16.05 19.19
CA ASP A 3 7.43 15.50 18.60
C ASP A 3 7.16 14.19 17.86
N LEU A 4 6.09 13.48 18.26
CA LEU A 4 5.76 12.16 17.74
C LEU A 4 4.25 11.96 17.68
N LEU A 5 3.80 11.31 16.60
CA LEU A 5 2.48 10.73 16.45
C LEU A 5 2.60 9.20 16.41
N ILE A 6 1.81 8.51 17.23
CA ILE A 6 1.60 7.07 17.13
C ILE A 6 0.13 6.86 16.75
N SER A 7 -0.12 6.16 15.65
CA SER A 7 -1.49 5.92 15.16
C SER A 7 -1.67 4.50 14.65
N ASP A 8 -2.88 3.96 14.81
CA ASP A 8 -3.33 2.83 13.99
C ASP A 8 -3.65 3.33 12.58
N ILE A 9 -3.66 2.43 11.62
CA ILE A 9 -4.14 2.71 10.25
C ILE A 9 -5.67 2.79 10.22
N GLU A 10 -6.36 1.94 10.97
CA GLU A 10 -7.80 1.89 11.00
C GLU A 10 -8.34 2.33 12.34
N PHE A 11 -9.33 3.19 12.29
CA PHE A 11 -10.11 3.58 13.46
C PHE A 11 -11.38 2.74 13.51
N GLU A 12 -11.83 2.41 14.71
CA GLU A 12 -13.13 1.78 14.90
C GLU A 12 -14.24 2.78 14.52
N ASP A 13 -15.21 2.30 13.75
CA ASP A 13 -16.40 3.09 13.40
C ASP A 13 -17.31 3.13 14.64
N ASP A 14 -17.47 4.30 15.20
CA ASP A 14 -18.28 4.54 16.40
C ASP A 14 -19.59 5.30 16.09
N ASP A 15 -20.04 5.25 14.82
CA ASP A 15 -21.23 5.95 14.32
C ASP A 15 -21.17 7.50 14.49
N SER A 16 -20.03 8.06 14.88
CA SER A 16 -19.84 9.50 14.97
C SER A 16 -19.45 10.11 13.62
N VAL A 17 -19.80 11.38 13.41
CA VAL A 17 -19.35 12.13 12.21
C VAL A 17 -17.88 12.50 12.39
N GLN A 18 -16.98 11.62 11.95
CA GLN A 18 -15.56 11.86 12.00
C GLN A 18 -15.08 12.58 10.73
N GLN A 19 -14.31 13.67 10.90
CA GLN A 19 -13.66 14.35 9.78
C GLN A 19 -12.45 13.55 9.26
N ILE A 20 -11.77 12.81 10.14
CA ILE A 20 -10.62 11.97 9.83
C ILE A 20 -11.05 10.51 10.08
N LYS A 21 -11.18 9.74 9.02
CA LYS A 21 -11.77 8.40 9.06
C LYS A 21 -10.77 7.28 9.32
N ASP A 22 -9.49 7.53 9.12
CA ASP A 22 -8.43 6.53 9.28
C ASP A 22 -7.09 7.19 9.64
N GLY A 23 -6.15 6.35 10.09
CA GLY A 23 -4.82 6.83 10.49
C GLY A 23 -3.99 7.37 9.35
N LEU A 24 -4.22 6.95 8.10
CA LEU A 24 -3.49 7.48 6.95
C LEU A 24 -3.90 8.93 6.66
N SER A 25 -5.20 9.19 6.71
CA SER A 25 -5.76 10.55 6.62
C SER A 25 -5.28 11.44 7.78
N LEU A 26 -5.16 10.86 9.00
CA LEU A 26 -4.60 11.58 10.15
C LEU A 26 -3.13 11.96 9.91
N VAL A 27 -2.30 11.02 9.47
CA VAL A 27 -0.89 11.28 9.19
C VAL A 27 -0.75 12.39 8.16
N LYS A 28 -1.52 12.36 7.08
CA LYS A 28 -1.50 13.40 6.05
C LYS A 28 -1.86 14.76 6.63
N ALA A 29 -2.96 14.87 7.34
CA ALA A 29 -3.41 16.12 7.97
C ALA A 29 -2.38 16.68 8.98
N VAL A 30 -1.79 15.81 9.79
CA VAL A 30 -0.79 16.22 10.78
C VAL A 30 0.52 16.67 10.10
N LYS A 31 0.97 15.97 9.05
CA LYS A 31 2.15 16.37 8.26
C LYS A 31 1.95 17.68 7.51
N GLU A 32 0.73 18.02 7.09
CA GLU A 32 0.41 19.33 6.52
C GLU A 32 0.56 20.46 7.54
N LEU A 33 0.20 20.21 8.81
CA LEU A 33 0.30 21.19 9.90
C LEU A 33 1.71 21.25 10.52
N GLN A 34 2.38 20.11 10.62
CA GLN A 34 3.68 19.95 11.23
C GLN A 34 4.54 18.95 10.42
N PRO A 35 5.23 19.40 9.34
CA PRO A 35 5.95 18.52 8.41
C PRO A 35 7.02 17.64 9.08
N ASP A 36 7.66 18.14 10.12
CA ASP A 36 8.80 17.47 10.80
C ASP A 36 8.38 16.50 11.90
N ILE A 37 7.08 16.40 12.21
CA ILE A 37 6.60 15.45 13.24
C ILE A 37 6.99 14.02 12.87
N LYS A 38 7.53 13.30 13.85
CA LYS A 38 7.81 11.86 13.68
C LYS A 38 6.52 11.04 13.72
N VAL A 39 6.45 10.00 12.92
CA VAL A 39 5.25 9.18 12.84
C VAL A 39 5.59 7.70 12.93
N VAL A 40 4.96 7.02 13.89
CA VAL A 40 5.01 5.56 14.05
C VAL A 40 3.61 4.99 13.84
N ILE A 41 3.48 4.08 12.90
CA ILE A 41 2.24 3.33 12.66
C ILE A 41 2.27 2.03 13.45
N LEU A 42 1.20 1.75 14.19
CA LEU A 42 0.98 0.51 14.93
C LEU A 42 -0.29 -0.15 14.41
N THR A 43 -0.17 -1.21 13.60
CA THR A 43 -1.32 -1.81 12.92
C THR A 43 -1.38 -3.34 12.99
N ALA A 44 -2.59 -3.89 13.07
CA ALA A 44 -2.85 -5.33 12.91
C ALA A 44 -3.05 -5.71 11.45
N LYS A 45 -3.48 -4.76 10.62
CA LYS A 45 -3.86 -5.01 9.23
C LYS A 45 -2.72 -4.77 8.26
N ASP A 46 -2.93 -5.36 7.13
CA ASP A 46 -1.98 -5.44 6.06
C ASP A 46 -2.34 -4.47 4.94
N ARG A 47 -1.66 -3.32 4.95
CA ARG A 47 -1.69 -2.32 3.87
C ARG A 47 -0.27 -1.96 3.46
N SER A 48 0.55 -2.98 3.31
CA SER A 48 2.00 -2.84 3.10
C SER A 48 2.37 -1.98 1.90
N SER A 49 1.60 -2.00 0.83
CA SER A 49 1.86 -1.17 -0.35
C SER A 49 1.67 0.32 -0.08
N LEU A 50 0.58 0.71 0.60
CA LEU A 50 0.35 2.10 1.01
C LEU A 50 1.42 2.56 2.00
N ILE A 51 1.74 1.71 2.98
CA ILE A 51 2.76 1.98 4.00
C ILE A 51 4.14 2.18 3.35
N ASN A 52 4.49 1.35 2.36
CA ASN A 52 5.74 1.52 1.61
C ASN A 52 5.81 2.85 0.85
N GLY A 53 4.70 3.27 0.25
CA GLY A 53 4.59 4.59 -0.37
C GLY A 53 4.84 5.70 0.64
N MET A 54 4.26 5.61 1.83
CA MET A 54 4.43 6.59 2.89
C MET A 54 5.87 6.67 3.44
N PHE A 55 6.58 5.53 3.55
CA PHE A 55 8.01 5.54 3.89
C PHE A 55 8.83 6.23 2.81
N LYS A 56 8.59 5.91 1.54
CA LYS A 56 9.29 6.55 0.41
C LYS A 56 9.04 8.05 0.32
N ALA A 57 7.84 8.49 0.71
CA ALA A 57 7.48 9.91 0.77
C ALA A 57 7.90 10.60 2.09
N ASN A 58 8.65 9.93 2.97
CA ASN A 58 9.04 10.41 4.30
C ASN A 58 7.85 10.85 5.17
N GLN A 59 6.69 10.22 4.97
CA GLN A 59 5.48 10.52 5.76
C GLN A 59 5.43 9.75 7.07
N ILE A 60 6.10 8.59 7.14
CA ILE A 60 6.21 7.78 8.36
C ILE A 60 7.66 7.38 8.62
N ASP A 61 8.00 7.26 9.89
CA ASP A 61 9.34 6.95 10.38
C ASP A 61 9.42 5.53 10.96
N GLY A 62 8.29 4.99 11.43
CA GLY A 62 8.24 3.67 12.04
C GLY A 62 6.99 2.88 11.68
N LEU A 63 7.15 1.54 11.57
CA LEU A 63 6.06 0.59 11.43
C LEU A 63 6.20 -0.55 12.41
N VAL A 64 5.19 -0.73 13.24
CA VAL A 64 5.07 -1.84 14.18
C VAL A 64 3.82 -2.62 13.88
N ARG A 65 3.95 -3.93 13.67
CA ARG A 65 2.81 -4.82 13.54
C ARG A 65 2.31 -5.21 14.94
N LYS A 66 1.00 -5.10 15.18
CA LYS A 66 0.36 -5.58 16.39
C LYS A 66 0.52 -7.10 16.49
N SER A 67 1.21 -7.56 17.50
CA SER A 67 1.52 -8.96 17.76
C SER A 67 1.74 -9.17 19.27
N ARG A 68 2.07 -10.39 19.70
CA ARG A 68 2.39 -10.65 21.10
C ARG A 68 3.60 -9.87 21.64
N ARG A 69 4.44 -9.33 20.74
CA ARG A 69 5.66 -8.58 21.08
C ARG A 69 5.59 -7.10 20.64
N ASP A 70 4.41 -6.60 20.34
CA ASP A 70 4.23 -5.22 19.85
C ASP A 70 4.78 -4.17 20.82
N GLY A 71 4.62 -4.35 22.14
CA GLY A 71 5.19 -3.45 23.13
C GLY A 71 6.72 -3.39 23.13
N GLN A 72 7.42 -4.50 22.81
CA GLN A 72 8.86 -4.51 22.61
C GLN A 72 9.23 -3.76 21.34
N HIS A 73 8.57 -4.11 20.22
CA HIS A 73 8.82 -3.49 18.92
C HIS A 73 8.47 -2.01 18.90
N LEU A 74 7.46 -1.59 19.66
CA LEU A 74 7.14 -0.17 19.81
C LEU A 74 8.28 0.57 20.52
N ARG A 75 8.84 0.02 21.60
CA ARG A 75 10.01 0.65 22.28
C ARG A 75 11.22 0.76 21.35
N GLU A 76 11.50 -0.29 20.58
CA GLU A 76 12.58 -0.27 19.58
C GLU A 76 12.33 0.77 18.49
N ALA A 77 11.07 0.89 18.03
CA ALA A 77 10.67 1.92 17.07
C ALA A 77 10.87 3.33 17.62
N LEU A 78 10.43 3.59 18.85
CA LEU A 78 10.59 4.89 19.49
C LEU A 78 12.05 5.29 19.63
N GLN A 79 12.91 4.36 20.05
CA GLN A 79 14.35 4.60 20.14
C GLN A 79 14.96 4.90 18.76
N ALA A 80 14.63 4.10 17.75
CA ALA A 80 15.15 4.30 16.40
C ALA A 80 14.73 5.66 15.82
N VAL A 81 13.46 6.03 16.01
CA VAL A 81 12.90 7.30 15.52
C VAL A 81 13.50 8.50 16.26
N ALA A 82 13.73 8.37 17.57
CA ALA A 82 14.44 9.40 18.34
C ALA A 82 15.88 9.62 17.84
N ASP A 83 16.53 8.55 17.36
CA ASP A 83 17.85 8.59 16.73
C ASP A 83 17.81 8.99 15.23
N ASN A 84 16.68 9.50 14.72
CA ASN A 84 16.45 9.82 13.31
C ASN A 84 16.66 8.62 12.35
N ARG A 85 16.40 7.41 12.82
CA ARG A 85 16.43 6.19 12.01
C ARG A 85 15.01 5.68 11.78
N THR A 86 14.77 5.08 10.64
CA THR A 86 13.51 4.39 10.38
C THR A 86 13.46 3.01 11.03
N TYR A 87 12.28 2.58 11.42
CA TYR A 87 12.07 1.26 12.03
C TYR A 87 10.97 0.46 11.35
N HIS A 88 11.24 -0.82 11.17
CA HIS A 88 10.25 -1.81 10.76
C HIS A 88 10.34 -3.01 11.70
N SER A 89 9.24 -3.40 12.32
CA SER A 89 9.22 -4.62 13.12
C SER A 89 9.57 -5.84 12.25
N PRO A 90 10.20 -6.89 12.80
CA PRO A 90 10.61 -8.07 12.02
C PRO A 90 9.44 -8.69 11.23
N ASP A 91 8.27 -8.77 11.84
CA ASP A 91 7.05 -9.28 11.19
C ASP A 91 6.61 -8.41 10.02
N SER A 92 6.77 -7.08 10.13
CA SER A 92 6.47 -6.17 9.04
C SER A 92 7.54 -6.21 7.93
N LYS A 93 8.82 -6.39 8.27
CA LYS A 93 9.91 -6.53 7.27
C LYS A 93 9.70 -7.73 6.35
N LYS A 94 9.42 -8.90 6.93
CA LYS A 94 9.14 -10.11 6.16
C LYS A 94 7.99 -9.89 5.19
N TYR A 95 6.95 -9.26 5.68
CA TYR A 95 5.74 -8.96 4.94
C TYR A 95 5.98 -7.96 3.80
N LEU A 96 6.72 -6.89 4.06
CA LEU A 96 7.10 -5.90 3.06
C LEU A 96 8.02 -6.49 1.98
N GLN A 97 8.88 -7.46 2.32
CA GLN A 97 9.73 -8.17 1.37
C GLN A 97 8.92 -9.13 0.48
N GLU A 98 7.95 -9.84 1.04
CA GLU A 98 7.08 -10.74 0.29
C GLU A 98 6.21 -9.99 -0.73
N GLN A 99 5.77 -8.77 -0.40
CA GLN A 99 4.99 -7.92 -1.31
C GLN A 99 5.84 -7.04 -2.26
N ASN A 100 7.02 -6.60 -1.85
CA ASN A 100 7.96 -5.93 -2.75
C ASN A 100 8.51 -6.85 -3.85
N SER A 101 8.29 -8.17 -3.76
CA SER A 101 8.66 -9.12 -4.82
C SER A 101 7.74 -9.06 -6.03
N HIS A 102 6.60 -8.35 -5.96
CA HIS A 102 5.75 -8.17 -7.11
C HIS A 102 6.14 -6.91 -7.89
N GLU A 103 7.20 -7.02 -8.68
CA GLU A 103 7.47 -6.03 -9.73
C GLU A 103 6.40 -6.16 -10.82
N PHE A 104 5.63 -5.10 -11.04
CA PHE A 104 4.74 -5.01 -12.18
C PHE A 104 5.56 -5.10 -13.46
N THR A 105 5.33 -6.15 -14.23
CA THR A 105 5.93 -6.27 -15.55
C THR A 105 5.32 -5.25 -16.52
N LYS A 106 5.99 -4.99 -17.64
CA LYS A 106 5.42 -4.14 -18.70
C LYS A 106 4.05 -4.68 -19.16
N PHE A 107 3.88 -5.99 -19.17
CA PHE A 107 2.60 -6.63 -19.50
C PHE A 107 1.51 -6.31 -18.46
N ASP A 108 1.83 -6.35 -17.17
CA ASP A 108 0.89 -6.00 -16.11
C ASP A 108 0.36 -4.57 -16.25
N LEU A 109 1.28 -3.65 -16.45
CA LEU A 109 0.92 -2.24 -16.64
C LEU A 109 0.06 -2.04 -17.90
N HIS A 110 0.31 -2.80 -18.97
CA HIS A 110 -0.51 -2.74 -20.17
C HIS A 110 -1.95 -3.20 -19.91
N ILE A 111 -2.13 -4.37 -19.29
CA ILE A 111 -3.50 -4.88 -19.02
C ILE A 111 -4.25 -4.02 -18.01
N ILE A 112 -3.57 -3.48 -16.99
CA ILE A 112 -4.19 -2.56 -16.03
C ILE A 112 -4.59 -1.25 -16.71
N LYS A 113 -3.74 -0.72 -17.59
CA LYS A 113 -4.04 0.50 -18.36
C LYS A 113 -5.24 0.31 -19.28
N LEU A 114 -5.37 -0.86 -19.92
CA LEU A 114 -6.55 -1.20 -20.73
C LEU A 114 -7.82 -1.24 -19.86
N LEU A 115 -7.76 -1.86 -18.66
CA LEU A 115 -8.88 -1.83 -17.71
C LEU A 115 -9.25 -0.39 -17.33
N TYR A 116 -8.25 0.44 -17.03
CA TYR A 116 -8.47 1.84 -16.67
C TYR A 116 -9.11 2.66 -17.80
N GLN A 117 -8.83 2.30 -19.05
CA GLN A 117 -9.44 2.88 -20.25
C GLN A 117 -10.84 2.33 -20.55
N GLY A 118 -11.37 1.42 -19.70
CA GLY A 118 -12.69 0.83 -19.86
C GLY A 118 -12.76 -0.36 -20.81
N VAL A 119 -11.62 -0.90 -21.26
CA VAL A 119 -11.57 -2.09 -22.11
C VAL A 119 -11.90 -3.32 -21.27
N SER A 120 -12.92 -4.07 -21.67
CA SER A 120 -13.28 -5.32 -20.97
C SER A 120 -12.22 -6.40 -21.15
N GLN A 121 -12.10 -7.31 -20.16
CA GLN A 121 -11.11 -8.40 -20.24
C GLN A 121 -11.30 -9.26 -21.51
N LYS A 122 -12.53 -9.39 -22.01
CA LYS A 122 -12.85 -10.15 -23.21
C LYS A 122 -12.33 -9.52 -24.50
N GLU A 123 -12.22 -8.19 -24.52
CA GLU A 123 -11.72 -7.42 -25.67
C GLU A 123 -10.20 -7.25 -25.65
N MET A 124 -9.56 -7.42 -24.49
CA MET A 124 -8.11 -7.25 -24.35
C MET A 124 -7.27 -8.13 -25.29
N PRO A 125 -7.63 -9.42 -25.56
CA PRO A 125 -6.88 -10.25 -26.49
C PRO A 125 -6.65 -9.57 -27.85
N ASP A 126 -7.68 -8.97 -28.42
CA ASP A 126 -7.62 -8.31 -29.73
C ASP A 126 -6.71 -7.07 -29.67
N TYR A 127 -6.81 -6.26 -28.60
CA TYR A 127 -5.92 -5.11 -28.38
C TYR A 127 -4.45 -5.49 -28.25
N LEU A 128 -4.17 -6.58 -27.56
CA LEU A 128 -2.80 -7.05 -27.34
C LEU A 128 -2.23 -7.67 -28.64
N GLN A 129 -3.03 -8.44 -29.37
CA GLN A 129 -2.63 -9.03 -30.66
C GLN A 129 -2.30 -7.97 -31.71
N GLN A 130 -3.14 -6.94 -31.84
CA GLN A 130 -2.92 -5.83 -32.78
C GLN A 130 -1.61 -5.07 -32.52
N ARG A 131 -1.09 -5.13 -31.28
CA ARG A 131 0.16 -4.48 -30.85
C ARG A 131 1.32 -5.44 -30.69
N ASP A 132 1.15 -6.69 -31.10
CA ASP A 132 2.12 -7.78 -30.92
C ASP A 132 2.63 -7.94 -29.46
N ILE A 133 1.72 -7.68 -28.49
CA ILE A 133 2.02 -7.85 -27.08
C ILE A 133 1.64 -9.27 -26.65
N ARG A 134 2.57 -9.99 -26.07
CA ARG A 134 2.36 -11.35 -25.60
C ARG A 134 2.64 -11.48 -24.09
N PRO A 135 1.90 -12.38 -23.40
CA PRO A 135 0.81 -13.25 -23.87
C PRO A 135 -0.49 -12.48 -24.14
N SER A 136 -1.26 -12.89 -25.13
CA SER A 136 -2.51 -12.20 -25.54
C SER A 136 -3.78 -13.04 -25.34
N SER A 137 -3.70 -14.24 -24.75
CA SER A 137 -4.88 -15.05 -24.48
C SER A 137 -5.68 -14.54 -23.28
N LEU A 138 -7.01 -14.66 -23.31
CA LEU A 138 -7.89 -14.27 -22.20
C LEU A 138 -7.50 -14.96 -20.89
N SER A 139 -7.23 -16.28 -20.94
CA SER A 139 -6.81 -17.04 -19.74
C SER A 139 -5.50 -16.53 -19.13
N SER A 140 -4.55 -16.10 -19.95
CA SER A 140 -3.29 -15.51 -19.45
C SER A 140 -3.52 -14.16 -18.78
N ILE A 141 -4.40 -13.34 -19.35
CA ILE A 141 -4.79 -12.04 -18.80
C ILE A 141 -5.48 -12.23 -17.45
N GLU A 142 -6.49 -13.10 -17.39
CA GLU A 142 -7.22 -13.40 -16.15
C GLU A 142 -6.31 -13.96 -15.07
N LYS A 143 -5.45 -14.92 -15.42
CA LYS A 143 -4.46 -15.49 -14.48
C LYS A 143 -3.55 -14.41 -13.92
N ARG A 144 -3.11 -13.47 -14.77
CA ARG A 144 -2.19 -12.41 -14.33
C ARG A 144 -2.89 -11.37 -13.46
N LEU A 145 -4.12 -10.97 -13.79
CA LEU A 145 -4.95 -10.08 -12.99
C LEU A 145 -5.25 -10.68 -11.61
N ASN A 146 -5.58 -11.98 -11.56
CA ASN A 146 -5.81 -12.67 -10.30
C ASN A 146 -4.53 -12.72 -9.45
N LEU A 147 -3.39 -13.07 -10.05
CA LEU A 147 -2.11 -13.08 -9.34
C LEU A 147 -1.78 -11.71 -8.72
N MET A 148 -1.96 -10.62 -9.47
CA MET A 148 -1.73 -9.26 -8.95
C MET A 148 -2.69 -8.92 -7.81
N LYS A 149 -3.96 -9.30 -7.92
CA LYS A 149 -4.94 -9.10 -6.85
C LYS A 149 -4.59 -9.92 -5.61
N ASP A 150 -4.24 -11.19 -5.77
CA ASP A 150 -3.88 -12.07 -4.66
C ASP A 150 -2.66 -11.54 -3.89
N VAL A 151 -1.61 -11.13 -4.62
CA VAL A 151 -0.39 -10.58 -4.02
C VAL A 151 -0.65 -9.26 -3.29
N LEU A 152 -1.55 -8.43 -3.80
CA LEU A 152 -1.87 -7.12 -3.22
C LEU A 152 -3.04 -7.17 -2.23
N GLY A 153 -3.63 -8.35 -2.00
CA GLY A 153 -4.77 -8.52 -1.09
C GLY A 153 -6.07 -7.89 -1.62
N PHE A 154 -6.21 -7.73 -2.93
CA PHE A 154 -7.41 -7.18 -3.57
C PHE A 154 -8.37 -8.28 -4.02
N THR A 155 -9.65 -7.96 -4.01
CA THR A 155 -10.72 -8.86 -4.48
C THR A 155 -11.31 -8.42 -5.82
N LYS A 156 -11.13 -7.15 -6.20
CA LYS A 156 -11.73 -6.53 -7.39
C LYS A 156 -10.67 -5.85 -8.25
N ASN A 157 -10.91 -5.79 -9.57
CA ASN A 157 -10.03 -5.09 -10.49
C ASN A 157 -10.02 -3.57 -10.27
N GLU A 158 -11.14 -3.00 -9.80
CA GLU A 158 -11.25 -1.59 -9.48
C GLU A 158 -10.27 -1.17 -8.37
N GLN A 159 -10.03 -2.04 -7.39
CA GLN A 159 -9.05 -1.82 -6.33
C GLN A 159 -7.62 -1.83 -6.90
N LEU A 160 -7.33 -2.76 -7.82
CA LEU A 160 -6.04 -2.83 -8.50
C LEU A 160 -5.78 -1.59 -9.36
N MET A 161 -6.78 -1.12 -10.11
CA MET A 161 -6.69 0.10 -10.92
C MET A 161 -6.48 1.35 -10.06
N ALA A 162 -7.26 1.49 -8.98
CA ALA A 162 -7.13 2.61 -8.04
C ALA A 162 -5.73 2.64 -7.42
N TYR A 163 -5.22 1.49 -6.99
CA TYR A 163 -3.88 1.34 -6.46
C TYR A 163 -2.80 1.76 -7.47
N CYS A 164 -2.86 1.24 -8.70
CA CYS A 164 -1.86 1.57 -9.72
C CYS A 164 -1.88 3.04 -10.13
N LYS A 165 -3.04 3.68 -10.09
CA LYS A 165 -3.17 5.12 -10.31
C LYS A 165 -2.57 5.93 -9.16
N GLU A 166 -2.87 5.56 -7.91
CA GLU A 166 -2.33 6.22 -6.72
C GLU A 166 -0.79 6.12 -6.66
N MET A 167 -0.25 4.99 -7.13
CA MET A 167 1.19 4.75 -7.23
C MET A 167 1.84 5.34 -8.48
N GLU A 168 1.09 6.10 -9.30
CA GLU A 168 1.55 6.72 -10.56
C GLU A 168 2.16 5.71 -11.55
N LEU A 169 1.67 4.46 -11.54
CA LEU A 169 2.13 3.41 -12.45
C LEU A 169 1.42 3.43 -13.81
N ILE A 170 0.23 4.07 -13.86
CA ILE A 170 -0.61 4.17 -15.06
C ILE A 170 -1.18 5.59 -15.23
#